data_3ff37d6124ca0cae35ae27813efb586d
#
_entry.id   3ff37d6124ca0cae35ae27813efb586d
#
_cell.length_a   1.000
_cell.length_b   1.000
_cell.length_c   1.000
_cell.angle_alpha   90.00
_cell.angle_beta   90.00
_cell.angle_gamma   90.00
#
_symmetry.space_group_name_H-M   'P 1'
#
loop_
_entity.id
_entity.type
_entity.pdbx_description
1 polymer ?
#
loop_
_entity_poly.entity_id
_entity_poly.type
_entity_poly.pdbx_seq_one_letter_code
_entity_poly.pdbx_strand_id
1 'polypeptide(L)'
;MTGKVALVSGVTGQDGAYLARLLLEKGYIVHGIKRRSSSFNTARVDSIYVDPHEHGTRFFMHYGDLTDATNLIRLVQETKPDEIYNLAAQSHVQVSFDTPEYTANADAIGTLRLLEAIRILGLGETTRFYQASTSELYGKVQQVPQSETTPFYPRSPYAAAKLYAYWITVNYREAYGFHASNGILFNHEGPLRGETFVTRKITRAAAAVELGLQKNLYLGNLDSLRDWGHARDYVEGMWLMLQQPTADDYVLATGEMHSVREFVELAFAEVGRKIAWRGSGVDEVGIDVATGEELVKVDPRYFRPTEVDQLQGDASKAYRKLGWKPKVTFRELVKEMVQSDLEAVAEERKRKDRSAF
;
A
#
# COMPACT_ATOMS: atom_id res chain seq x y z
N MET A 1 -21.07 19.57 -16.30
CA MET A 1 -21.02 19.04 -14.91
C MET A 1 -19.59 19.18 -14.47
N THR A 2 -19.32 20.01 -13.48
CA THR A 2 -18.02 20.03 -12.80
C THR A 2 -17.91 18.72 -12.03
N GLY A 3 -16.91 17.88 -12.37
CA GLY A 3 -16.66 16.62 -11.66
C GLY A 3 -16.31 16.90 -10.19
N LYS A 4 -16.55 15.92 -9.29
CA LYS A 4 -16.08 16.01 -7.91
C LYS A 4 -14.56 16.20 -7.87
N VAL A 5 -14.07 16.91 -6.87
CA VAL A 5 -12.64 17.15 -6.63
C VAL A 5 -12.14 16.21 -5.56
N ALA A 6 -11.07 15.47 -5.85
CA ALA A 6 -10.39 14.62 -4.89
C ALA A 6 -8.96 15.10 -4.64
N LEU A 7 -8.56 15.18 -3.37
CA LEU A 7 -7.17 15.39 -2.95
C LEU A 7 -6.59 14.09 -2.43
N VAL A 8 -5.53 13.60 -3.06
CA VAL A 8 -4.89 12.32 -2.73
C VAL A 8 -3.48 12.56 -2.23
N SER A 9 -3.23 12.36 -0.93
CA SER A 9 -1.86 12.35 -0.40
C SER A 9 -1.17 11.03 -0.75
N GLY A 10 0.14 11.08 -1.03
CA GLY A 10 0.87 9.87 -1.43
C GLY A 10 0.50 9.34 -2.83
N VAL A 11 0.08 10.22 -3.73
CA VAL A 11 -0.37 9.87 -5.08
C VAL A 11 0.66 9.09 -5.91
N THR A 12 1.95 9.22 -5.62
CA THR A 12 3.04 8.52 -6.29
C THR A 12 3.33 7.12 -5.72
N GLY A 13 2.61 6.72 -4.66
CA GLY A 13 2.64 5.35 -4.12
C GLY A 13 1.82 4.38 -4.97
N GLN A 14 1.84 3.10 -4.61
CA GLN A 14 1.03 2.07 -5.27
C GLN A 14 -0.46 2.44 -5.26
N ASP A 15 -1.01 2.60 -4.06
CA ASP A 15 -2.44 2.82 -3.87
C ASP A 15 -2.88 4.17 -4.44
N GLY A 16 -2.04 5.21 -4.25
CA GLY A 16 -2.29 6.53 -4.80
C GLY A 16 -2.39 6.52 -6.32
N ALA A 17 -1.52 5.76 -7.00
CA ALA A 17 -1.54 5.63 -8.45
C ALA A 17 -2.77 4.85 -8.97
N TYR A 18 -3.15 3.75 -8.32
CA TYR A 18 -4.37 3.02 -8.68
C TYR A 18 -5.62 3.83 -8.38
N LEU A 19 -5.67 4.51 -7.22
CA LEU A 19 -6.81 5.35 -6.85
C LEU A 19 -6.96 6.55 -7.81
N ALA A 20 -5.86 7.22 -8.17
CA ALA A 20 -5.91 8.33 -9.12
C ALA A 20 -6.50 7.89 -10.47
N ARG A 21 -6.11 6.73 -11.00
CA ARG A 21 -6.70 6.16 -12.23
C ARG A 21 -8.19 5.91 -12.06
N LEU A 22 -8.58 5.22 -10.99
CA LEU A 22 -10.00 4.93 -10.69
C LEU A 22 -10.84 6.22 -10.60
N LEU A 23 -10.35 7.25 -9.91
CA LEU A 23 -11.05 8.52 -9.76
C LEU A 23 -11.18 9.27 -11.10
N LEU A 24 -10.13 9.26 -11.92
CA LEU A 24 -10.16 9.85 -13.27
C LEU A 24 -11.18 9.15 -14.17
N GLU A 25 -11.26 7.81 -14.12
CA GLU A 25 -12.26 7.00 -14.84
C GLU A 25 -13.68 7.34 -14.38
N LYS A 26 -13.87 7.63 -13.09
CA LYS A 26 -15.14 8.07 -12.52
C LYS A 26 -15.48 9.55 -12.79
N GLY A 27 -14.62 10.28 -13.49
CA GLY A 27 -14.87 11.66 -13.89
C GLY A 27 -14.44 12.71 -12.87
N TYR A 28 -13.68 12.36 -11.84
CA TYR A 28 -13.14 13.32 -10.87
C TYR A 28 -12.07 14.22 -11.47
N ILE A 29 -11.89 15.39 -10.83
CA ILE A 29 -10.67 16.19 -10.89
C ILE A 29 -9.79 15.70 -9.73
N VAL A 30 -8.59 15.26 -10.01
CA VAL A 30 -7.69 14.66 -9.01
C VAL A 30 -6.49 15.56 -8.77
N HIS A 31 -6.34 16.00 -7.54
CA HIS A 31 -5.16 16.71 -7.04
C HIS A 31 -4.31 15.76 -6.21
N GLY A 32 -3.10 15.47 -6.67
CA GLY A 32 -2.17 14.57 -6.00
C GLY A 32 -1.10 15.31 -5.23
N ILE A 33 -0.90 14.98 -3.96
CA ILE A 33 0.25 15.49 -3.18
C ILE A 33 1.43 14.54 -3.35
N LYS A 34 2.55 15.05 -3.84
CA LYS A 34 3.84 14.37 -3.94
C LYS A 34 4.90 15.06 -3.10
N ARG A 35 5.74 14.28 -2.42
CA ARG A 35 6.87 14.82 -1.66
C ARG A 35 8.00 15.26 -2.60
N ARG A 36 8.68 16.35 -2.26
CA ARG A 36 9.89 16.75 -2.97
C ARG A 36 11.00 15.73 -2.70
N SER A 37 11.58 15.21 -3.76
CA SER A 37 12.70 14.27 -3.71
C SER A 37 13.77 14.70 -4.72
N SER A 38 15.04 14.42 -4.45
CA SER A 38 16.14 14.64 -5.39
C SER A 38 16.13 13.63 -6.55
N SER A 39 15.53 12.47 -6.36
CA SER A 39 15.28 11.49 -7.43
C SER A 39 13.84 11.59 -7.94
N PHE A 40 13.62 11.22 -9.21
CA PHE A 40 12.26 11.11 -9.76
C PHE A 40 11.47 10.03 -9.04
N ASN A 41 10.25 10.36 -8.59
CA ASN A 41 9.37 9.45 -7.85
C ASN A 41 7.95 9.37 -8.44
N THR A 42 7.76 9.81 -9.69
CA THR A 42 6.45 9.91 -10.34
C THR A 42 6.13 8.76 -11.31
N ALA A 43 7.07 7.84 -11.55
CA ALA A 43 6.95 6.79 -12.57
C ALA A 43 5.60 6.04 -12.58
N ARG A 44 4.97 5.85 -11.40
CA ARG A 44 3.67 5.17 -11.28
C ARG A 44 2.49 5.97 -11.81
N VAL A 45 2.64 7.28 -11.94
CA VAL A 45 1.58 8.22 -12.38
C VAL A 45 1.92 8.94 -13.68
N ASP A 46 3.11 8.73 -14.25
CA ASP A 46 3.52 9.40 -15.50
C ASP A 46 2.56 9.07 -16.65
N SER A 47 2.00 7.86 -16.69
CA SER A 47 1.04 7.43 -17.75
C SER A 47 -0.31 8.15 -17.70
N ILE A 48 -0.66 8.80 -16.58
CA ILE A 48 -1.91 9.57 -16.42
C ILE A 48 -1.63 11.07 -16.32
N TYR A 49 -0.37 11.48 -16.33
CA TYR A 49 0.03 12.88 -16.30
C TYR A 49 -0.15 13.50 -17.70
N VAL A 50 -0.83 14.62 -17.72
CA VAL A 50 -0.96 15.49 -18.88
C VAL A 50 -0.50 16.88 -18.45
N ASP A 51 0.15 17.61 -19.34
CA ASP A 51 0.59 18.98 -19.04
C ASP A 51 -0.60 19.83 -18.59
N PRO A 52 -0.52 20.57 -17.48
CA PRO A 52 -1.62 21.40 -16.98
C PRO A 52 -2.11 22.49 -17.96
N HIS A 53 -1.31 22.82 -18.98
CA HIS A 53 -1.70 23.77 -20.02
C HIS A 53 -2.59 23.15 -21.10
N GLU A 54 -2.69 21.81 -21.16
CA GLU A 54 -3.55 21.13 -22.09
C GLU A 54 -5.03 21.21 -21.68
N HIS A 55 -5.91 21.40 -22.68
CA HIS A 55 -7.34 21.45 -22.44
C HIS A 55 -7.87 20.11 -21.91
N GLY A 56 -8.69 20.18 -20.86
CA GLY A 56 -9.35 19.01 -20.28
C GLY A 56 -8.50 18.23 -19.27
N THR A 57 -7.34 18.75 -18.87
CA THR A 57 -6.53 18.16 -17.81
C THR A 57 -7.34 18.04 -16.52
N ARG A 58 -7.35 16.85 -15.94
CA ARG A 58 -8.06 16.52 -14.69
C ARG A 58 -7.15 15.93 -13.62
N PHE A 59 -5.85 15.79 -13.88
CA PHE A 59 -4.87 15.29 -12.92
C PHE A 59 -3.78 16.35 -12.68
N PHE A 60 -3.69 16.82 -11.46
CA PHE A 60 -2.75 17.87 -11.04
C PHE A 60 -1.88 17.36 -9.91
N MET A 61 -0.58 17.63 -9.95
CA MET A 61 0.37 17.26 -8.91
C MET A 61 0.89 18.48 -8.17
N HIS A 62 0.84 18.44 -6.83
CA HIS A 62 1.33 19.48 -5.94
C HIS A 62 2.48 18.94 -5.08
N TYR A 63 3.46 19.80 -4.79
CA TYR A 63 4.45 19.49 -3.78
C TYR A 63 3.88 19.72 -2.39
N GLY A 64 4.03 18.73 -1.53
CA GLY A 64 3.60 18.78 -0.13
C GLY A 64 4.17 17.63 0.69
N ASP A 65 4.18 17.82 2.00
CA ASP A 65 4.63 16.82 2.97
C ASP A 65 3.66 16.82 4.16
N LEU A 66 3.32 15.65 4.69
CA LEU A 66 2.47 15.54 5.88
C LEU A 66 3.10 16.18 7.14
N THR A 67 4.40 16.48 7.10
CA THR A 67 5.10 17.18 8.17
C THR A 67 4.98 18.72 8.11
N ASP A 68 4.39 19.27 7.02
CA ASP A 68 4.22 20.71 6.81
C ASP A 68 2.74 21.13 6.86
N ALA A 69 2.30 21.55 8.05
CA ALA A 69 0.91 21.95 8.29
C ALA A 69 0.46 23.14 7.42
N THR A 70 1.32 24.15 7.22
CA THR A 70 0.97 25.36 6.47
C THR A 70 0.78 25.06 4.99
N ASN A 71 1.61 24.20 4.44
CA ASN A 71 1.47 23.72 3.07
C ASN A 71 0.18 22.92 2.88
N LEU A 72 -0.16 22.02 3.81
CA LEU A 72 -1.38 21.22 3.74
C LEU A 72 -2.64 22.10 3.81
N ILE A 73 -2.69 23.09 4.72
CA ILE A 73 -3.80 24.06 4.82
C ILE A 73 -3.96 24.80 3.49
N ARG A 74 -2.87 25.31 2.91
CA ARG A 74 -2.89 26.00 1.62
C ARG A 74 -3.43 25.10 0.51
N LEU A 75 -2.97 23.85 0.40
CA LEU A 75 -3.42 22.92 -0.62
C LEU A 75 -4.93 22.60 -0.50
N VAL A 76 -5.41 22.36 0.72
CA VAL A 76 -6.86 22.13 0.96
C VAL A 76 -7.66 23.38 0.62
N GLN A 77 -7.16 24.58 0.96
CA GLN A 77 -7.82 25.86 0.65
C GLN A 77 -7.91 26.11 -0.87
N GLU A 78 -6.83 25.84 -1.61
CA GLU A 78 -6.76 26.04 -3.05
C GLU A 78 -7.62 25.04 -3.82
N THR A 79 -7.62 23.78 -3.40
CA THR A 79 -8.32 22.70 -4.12
C THR A 79 -9.78 22.54 -3.71
N LYS A 80 -10.16 22.92 -2.49
CA LYS A 80 -11.52 22.77 -1.92
C LYS A 80 -12.12 21.39 -2.24
N PRO A 81 -11.47 20.29 -1.79
CA PRO A 81 -11.83 18.97 -2.24
C PRO A 81 -13.17 18.50 -1.65
N ASP A 82 -13.96 17.79 -2.44
CA ASP A 82 -15.13 17.04 -1.97
C ASP A 82 -14.68 15.80 -1.16
N GLU A 83 -13.53 15.24 -1.53
CA GLU A 83 -13.00 14.01 -0.92
C GLU A 83 -11.48 14.12 -0.71
N ILE A 84 -11.00 13.78 0.49
CA ILE A 84 -9.57 13.67 0.79
C ILE A 84 -9.24 12.21 1.08
N TYR A 85 -8.27 11.66 0.35
CA TYR A 85 -7.72 10.32 0.58
C TYR A 85 -6.31 10.43 1.16
N ASN A 86 -6.16 10.16 2.45
CA ASN A 86 -4.87 10.20 3.13
C ASN A 86 -4.17 8.85 3.03
N LEU A 87 -3.33 8.70 1.99
CA LEU A 87 -2.55 7.48 1.71
C LEU A 87 -1.06 7.67 1.99
N ALA A 88 -0.59 8.91 2.16
CA ALA A 88 0.82 9.19 2.43
C ALA A 88 1.23 8.67 3.80
N ALA A 89 2.35 7.96 3.85
CA ALA A 89 2.95 7.43 5.06
C ALA A 89 4.43 7.06 4.85
N GLN A 90 5.17 6.95 5.94
CA GLN A 90 6.36 6.11 6.00
C GLN A 90 5.86 4.67 6.24
N SER A 91 5.60 3.91 5.17
CA SER A 91 4.87 2.64 5.23
C SER A 91 5.74 1.39 5.38
N HIS A 92 7.07 1.53 5.40
CA HIS A 92 7.97 0.40 5.54
C HIS A 92 8.18 0.07 7.01
N VAL A 93 7.57 -1.02 7.49
CA VAL A 93 7.56 -1.40 8.92
C VAL A 93 8.97 -1.51 9.51
N GLN A 94 9.91 -2.18 8.81
CA GLN A 94 11.30 -2.32 9.30
C GLN A 94 11.96 -0.94 9.46
N VAL A 95 11.82 -0.04 8.50
CA VAL A 95 12.40 1.32 8.55
C VAL A 95 11.83 2.14 9.71
N SER A 96 10.62 1.84 10.18
CA SER A 96 10.04 2.55 11.32
C SER A 96 10.81 2.33 12.63
N PHE A 97 11.53 1.22 12.76
CA PHE A 97 12.42 0.98 13.91
C PHE A 97 13.68 1.86 13.84
N ASP A 98 14.16 2.18 12.64
CA ASP A 98 15.32 3.05 12.44
C ASP A 98 14.95 4.54 12.50
N THR A 99 13.71 4.89 12.11
CA THR A 99 13.22 6.28 12.02
C THR A 99 11.87 6.47 12.73
N PRO A 100 11.75 6.16 14.05
CA PRO A 100 10.48 6.18 14.75
C PRO A 100 9.87 7.58 14.88
N GLU A 101 10.68 8.60 15.09
CA GLU A 101 10.23 10.00 15.22
C GLU A 101 9.63 10.51 13.90
N TYR A 102 10.34 10.30 12.78
CA TYR A 102 9.83 10.68 11.46
C TYR A 102 8.53 9.93 11.14
N THR A 103 8.47 8.64 11.44
CA THR A 103 7.28 7.80 11.25
C THR A 103 6.10 8.36 12.06
N ALA A 104 6.29 8.70 13.33
CA ALA A 104 5.24 9.30 14.15
C ALA A 104 4.81 10.66 13.62
N ASN A 105 5.75 11.52 13.23
CA ASN A 105 5.45 12.86 12.72
C ASN A 105 4.69 12.82 11.39
N ALA A 106 5.07 11.95 10.46
CA ALA A 106 4.41 11.82 9.15
C ALA A 106 3.08 11.09 9.27
N ASP A 107 3.04 9.92 9.90
CA ASP A 107 1.89 9.02 9.85
C ASP A 107 0.81 9.36 10.88
N ALA A 108 1.21 9.72 12.11
CA ALA A 108 0.27 10.09 13.17
C ALA A 108 -0.11 11.57 13.09
N ILE A 109 0.86 12.47 13.28
CA ILE A 109 0.59 13.90 13.33
C ILE A 109 0.21 14.45 11.95
N GLY A 110 0.72 13.87 10.87
CA GLY A 110 0.32 14.22 9.51
C GLY A 110 -1.17 14.02 9.25
N THR A 111 -1.77 12.95 9.79
CA THR A 111 -3.22 12.73 9.73
C THR A 111 -3.98 13.83 10.49
N LEU A 112 -3.55 14.18 11.69
CA LEU A 112 -4.12 15.29 12.47
C LEU A 112 -4.05 16.61 11.70
N ARG A 113 -2.93 16.91 11.01
CA ARG A 113 -2.78 18.15 10.23
C ARG A 113 -3.79 18.27 9.11
N LEU A 114 -4.11 17.18 8.40
CA LEU A 114 -5.14 17.18 7.37
C LEU A 114 -6.55 17.38 7.95
N LEU A 115 -6.87 16.70 9.06
CA LEU A 115 -8.14 16.89 9.76
C LEU A 115 -8.29 18.33 10.27
N GLU A 116 -7.23 18.90 10.84
CA GLU A 116 -7.20 20.31 11.26
C GLU A 116 -7.31 21.27 10.08
N ALA A 117 -6.72 20.98 8.93
CA ALA A 117 -6.88 21.80 7.73
C ALA A 117 -8.37 21.86 7.31
N ILE A 118 -9.07 20.73 7.31
CA ILE A 118 -10.52 20.68 7.04
C ILE A 118 -11.28 21.51 8.07
N ARG A 119 -10.96 21.37 9.38
CA ARG A 119 -11.64 22.05 10.46
C ARG A 119 -11.41 23.57 10.43
N ILE A 120 -10.16 24.01 10.28
CA ILE A 120 -9.76 25.43 10.24
C ILE A 120 -10.42 26.16 9.06
N LEU A 121 -10.53 25.47 7.91
CA LEU A 121 -11.13 26.03 6.71
C LEU A 121 -12.67 25.93 6.67
N GLY A 122 -13.30 25.36 7.69
CA GLY A 122 -14.75 25.22 7.78
C GLY A 122 -15.35 24.25 6.75
N LEU A 123 -14.58 23.25 6.31
CA LEU A 123 -14.98 22.30 5.27
C LEU A 123 -15.56 20.98 5.83
N GLY A 124 -15.78 20.87 7.15
CA GLY A 124 -16.18 19.63 7.80
C GLY A 124 -17.50 19.03 7.33
N GLU A 125 -18.45 19.85 6.87
CA GLU A 125 -19.72 19.39 6.34
C GLU A 125 -19.69 18.99 4.86
N THR A 126 -18.67 19.46 4.10
CA THR A 126 -18.62 19.30 2.64
C THR A 126 -17.54 18.34 2.19
N THR A 127 -16.45 18.22 2.94
CA THR A 127 -15.31 17.36 2.59
C THR A 127 -15.37 16.03 3.33
N ARG A 128 -15.39 14.92 2.59
CA ARG A 128 -15.28 13.56 3.13
C ARG A 128 -13.82 13.15 3.24
N PHE A 129 -13.48 12.50 4.33
CA PHE A 129 -12.09 12.11 4.63
C PHE A 129 -11.92 10.60 4.75
N TYR A 130 -10.98 10.05 4.00
CA TYR A 130 -10.55 8.66 4.10
C TYR A 130 -9.16 8.58 4.72
N GLN A 131 -9.00 7.77 5.77
CA GLN A 131 -7.73 7.43 6.38
C GLN A 131 -7.32 6.00 5.99
N ALA A 132 -6.17 5.87 5.34
CA ALA A 132 -5.55 4.56 5.15
C ALA A 132 -5.02 4.05 6.48
N SER A 133 -5.75 3.13 7.07
CA SER A 133 -5.33 2.35 8.22
C SER A 133 -4.71 1.02 7.77
N THR A 134 -4.41 0.11 8.67
CA THR A 134 -3.60 -1.08 8.37
C THR A 134 -3.94 -2.25 9.27
N SER A 135 -3.82 -3.48 8.76
CA SER A 135 -3.87 -4.70 9.56
C SER A 135 -2.76 -4.81 10.62
N GLU A 136 -1.67 -4.05 10.46
CA GLU A 136 -0.59 -3.99 11.46
C GLU A 136 -1.05 -3.44 12.82
N LEU A 137 -2.23 -2.78 12.89
CA LEU A 137 -2.85 -2.37 14.16
C LEU A 137 -3.13 -3.57 15.07
N TYR A 138 -3.50 -4.72 14.50
CA TYR A 138 -3.79 -5.94 15.24
C TYR A 138 -2.53 -6.54 15.89
N GLY A 139 -1.37 -6.44 15.23
CA GLY A 139 -0.04 -6.74 15.75
C GLY A 139 0.05 -8.10 16.44
N LYS A 140 0.09 -8.12 17.80
CA LYS A 140 -0.06 -9.35 18.57
C LYS A 140 -1.54 -9.74 18.58
N VAL A 141 -1.91 -10.53 17.60
CA VAL A 141 -3.29 -10.86 17.26
C VAL A 141 -4.05 -11.43 18.46
N GLN A 142 -5.21 -10.84 18.76
CA GLN A 142 -6.08 -11.24 19.89
C GLN A 142 -7.23 -12.15 19.44
N GLN A 143 -7.54 -12.17 18.15
CA GLN A 143 -8.63 -12.94 17.56
C GLN A 143 -8.33 -13.23 16.08
N VAL A 144 -8.75 -14.38 15.57
CA VAL A 144 -8.64 -14.80 14.15
C VAL A 144 -9.99 -15.28 13.69
N PRO A 145 -10.51 -14.81 12.53
CA PRO A 145 -10.03 -13.68 11.75
C PRO A 145 -10.23 -12.33 12.47
N GLN A 146 -9.48 -11.29 12.06
CA GLN A 146 -9.58 -9.94 12.61
C GLN A 146 -10.70 -9.16 11.92
N SER A 147 -11.52 -8.49 12.72
CA SER A 147 -12.61 -7.62 12.29
C SER A 147 -12.46 -6.21 12.87
N GLU A 148 -13.38 -5.33 12.56
CA GLU A 148 -13.40 -3.94 13.07
C GLU A 148 -13.52 -3.87 14.61
N THR A 149 -13.97 -4.93 15.26
CA THR A 149 -14.15 -5.01 16.73
C THR A 149 -13.02 -5.76 17.43
N THR A 150 -12.09 -6.36 16.69
CA THR A 150 -10.93 -7.05 17.26
C THR A 150 -10.00 -6.04 17.94
N PRO A 151 -9.59 -6.25 19.21
CA PRO A 151 -8.68 -5.34 19.90
C PRO A 151 -7.34 -5.19 19.18
N PHE A 152 -6.85 -3.95 19.12
CA PHE A 152 -5.54 -3.63 18.57
C PHE A 152 -4.41 -3.86 19.57
N TYR A 153 -3.28 -4.38 19.09
CA TYR A 153 -2.05 -4.54 19.87
C TYR A 153 -0.81 -4.31 18.97
N PRO A 154 -0.48 -3.02 18.64
CA PRO A 154 0.57 -2.72 17.67
C PRO A 154 1.94 -3.25 18.10
N ARG A 155 2.74 -3.69 17.11
CA ARG A 155 4.05 -4.33 17.32
C ARG A 155 5.21 -3.60 16.62
N SER A 156 4.98 -2.35 16.16
CA SER A 156 6.01 -1.53 15.54
C SER A 156 5.73 -0.05 15.76
N PRO A 157 6.76 0.83 15.62
CA PRO A 157 6.54 2.28 15.63
C PRO A 157 5.57 2.72 14.51
N TYR A 158 5.61 2.09 13.33
CA TYR A 158 4.64 2.30 12.26
C TYR A 158 3.20 1.99 12.72
N ALA A 159 2.99 0.81 13.30
CA ALA A 159 1.66 0.41 13.77
C ALA A 159 1.14 1.33 14.88
N ALA A 160 2.02 1.77 15.80
CA ALA A 160 1.66 2.73 16.85
C ALA A 160 1.26 4.10 16.28
N ALA A 161 1.99 4.60 15.27
CA ALA A 161 1.65 5.84 14.58
C ALA A 161 0.31 5.73 13.83
N LYS A 162 0.07 4.61 13.14
CA LYS A 162 -1.20 4.33 12.46
C LYS A 162 -2.36 4.13 13.44
N LEU A 163 -2.11 3.63 14.64
CA LEU A 163 -3.13 3.53 15.70
C LEU A 163 -3.58 4.92 16.16
N TYR A 164 -2.65 5.85 16.35
CA TYR A 164 -3.02 7.24 16.60
C TYR A 164 -3.86 7.81 15.45
N ALA A 165 -3.41 7.62 14.19
CA ALA A 165 -4.13 8.09 13.01
C ALA A 165 -5.55 7.53 12.91
N TYR A 166 -5.74 6.26 13.24
CA TYR A 166 -7.06 5.62 13.33
C TYR A 166 -7.95 6.32 14.36
N TRP A 167 -7.49 6.43 15.60
CA TRP A 167 -8.31 6.98 16.67
C TRP A 167 -8.56 8.48 16.56
N ILE A 168 -7.63 9.26 16.03
CA ILE A 168 -7.89 10.68 15.80
C ILE A 168 -8.93 10.88 14.69
N THR A 169 -8.97 10.01 13.69
CA THR A 169 -10.00 10.02 12.64
C THR A 169 -11.37 9.71 13.23
N VAL A 170 -11.48 8.69 14.08
CA VAL A 170 -12.71 8.38 14.84
C VAL A 170 -13.14 9.56 15.71
N ASN A 171 -12.18 10.15 16.44
CA ASN A 171 -12.46 11.29 17.31
C ASN A 171 -13.03 12.50 16.55
N TYR A 172 -12.47 12.83 15.37
CA TYR A 172 -13.00 13.94 14.54
C TYR A 172 -14.40 13.64 13.97
N ARG A 173 -14.67 12.38 13.62
CA ARG A 173 -16.01 11.94 13.24
C ARG A 173 -17.02 12.15 14.37
N GLU A 174 -16.68 11.73 15.58
CA GLU A 174 -17.60 11.77 16.74
C GLU A 174 -17.72 13.16 17.35
N ALA A 175 -16.60 13.90 17.49
CA ALA A 175 -16.57 15.19 18.15
C ALA A 175 -17.04 16.36 17.26
N TYR A 176 -16.75 16.30 15.97
CA TYR A 176 -17.00 17.40 15.03
C TYR A 176 -17.96 17.04 13.89
N GLY A 177 -18.50 15.83 13.86
CA GLY A 177 -19.45 15.40 12.84
C GLY A 177 -18.87 15.21 11.44
N PHE A 178 -17.53 15.04 11.33
CA PHE A 178 -16.88 14.83 10.03
C PHE A 178 -17.34 13.52 9.39
N HIS A 179 -17.53 13.52 8.08
CA HIS A 179 -17.61 12.29 7.33
C HIS A 179 -16.20 11.72 7.14
N ALA A 180 -15.67 11.04 8.16
CA ALA A 180 -14.32 10.51 8.22
C ALA A 180 -14.33 9.00 8.45
N SER A 181 -13.76 8.23 7.53
CA SER A 181 -13.75 6.78 7.52
C SER A 181 -12.33 6.21 7.56
N ASN A 182 -12.12 5.14 8.32
CA ASN A 182 -10.88 4.37 8.27
C ASN A 182 -11.06 3.09 7.43
N GLY A 183 -10.11 2.84 6.53
CA GLY A 183 -9.97 1.52 5.90
C GLY A 183 -8.88 0.73 6.60
N ILE A 184 -9.24 -0.33 7.31
CA ILE A 184 -8.28 -1.27 7.93
C ILE A 184 -7.87 -2.26 6.85
N LEU A 185 -6.81 -1.92 6.12
CA LEU A 185 -6.40 -2.66 4.95
C LEU A 185 -5.43 -3.78 5.32
N PHE A 186 -5.75 -4.98 4.87
CA PHE A 186 -4.81 -6.09 4.87
C PHE A 186 -3.80 -5.93 3.72
N ASN A 187 -2.79 -6.79 3.66
CA ASN A 187 -1.73 -6.64 2.68
C ASN A 187 -2.31 -6.64 1.26
N HIS A 188 -1.97 -5.65 0.47
CA HIS A 188 -2.44 -5.54 -0.91
C HIS A 188 -1.30 -5.12 -1.82
N GLU A 189 -1.19 -5.82 -2.90
CA GLU A 189 -0.03 -5.88 -3.73
C GLU A 189 -0.40 -5.64 -5.20
N GLY A 190 0.59 -5.61 -6.06
CA GLY A 190 0.41 -5.50 -7.50
C GLY A 190 1.66 -5.03 -8.22
N PRO A 191 1.63 -4.89 -9.55
CA PRO A 191 2.76 -4.42 -10.34
C PRO A 191 3.36 -3.08 -9.91
N LEU A 192 2.60 -2.24 -9.22
CA LEU A 192 3.05 -0.93 -8.73
C LEU A 192 3.59 -0.96 -7.29
N ARG A 193 3.69 -2.12 -6.65
CA ARG A 193 4.25 -2.25 -5.29
C ARG A 193 5.68 -1.74 -5.24
N GLY A 194 6.11 -1.19 -4.11
CA GLY A 194 7.51 -0.80 -3.89
C GLY A 194 8.45 -2.02 -3.91
N GLU A 195 9.58 -1.91 -4.56
CA GLU A 195 10.51 -3.03 -4.83
C GLU A 195 11.17 -3.62 -3.58
N THR A 196 11.19 -2.87 -2.48
CA THR A 196 11.74 -3.30 -1.19
C THR A 196 10.76 -4.14 -0.35
N PHE A 197 9.47 -4.18 -0.73
CA PHE A 197 8.49 -5.02 -0.06
C PHE A 197 8.62 -6.48 -0.48
N VAL A 198 8.35 -7.40 0.44
CA VAL A 198 8.64 -8.83 0.29
C VAL A 198 8.08 -9.43 -1.00
N THR A 199 6.84 -9.15 -1.34
CA THR A 199 6.17 -9.68 -2.53
C THR A 199 6.85 -9.21 -3.82
N ARG A 200 7.09 -7.90 -3.96
CA ARG A 200 7.76 -7.34 -5.13
C ARG A 200 9.24 -7.74 -5.19
N LYS A 201 9.90 -7.88 -4.03
CA LYS A 201 11.27 -8.41 -3.95
C LYS A 201 11.34 -9.84 -4.51
N ILE A 202 10.34 -10.68 -4.22
CA ILE A 202 10.26 -12.05 -4.73
C ILE A 202 10.03 -12.05 -6.23
N THR A 203 9.04 -11.32 -6.74
CA THR A 203 8.69 -11.34 -8.18
C THR A 203 9.81 -10.77 -9.06
N ARG A 204 10.46 -9.69 -8.62
CA ARG A 204 11.65 -9.14 -9.30
C ARG A 204 12.84 -10.12 -9.28
N ALA A 205 13.06 -10.80 -8.15
CA ALA A 205 14.12 -11.78 -8.07
C ALA A 205 13.85 -13.00 -8.97
N ALA A 206 12.62 -13.51 -9.01
CA ALA A 206 12.25 -14.60 -9.93
C ALA A 206 12.51 -14.19 -11.40
N ALA A 207 12.10 -12.98 -11.80
CA ALA A 207 12.38 -12.43 -13.11
C ALA A 207 13.89 -12.27 -13.39
N ALA A 208 14.65 -11.73 -12.43
CA ALA A 208 16.09 -11.51 -12.58
C ALA A 208 16.89 -12.82 -12.64
N VAL A 209 16.48 -13.85 -11.88
CA VAL A 209 17.08 -15.21 -11.94
C VAL A 209 16.81 -15.83 -13.32
N GLU A 210 15.60 -15.75 -13.83
CA GLU A 210 15.26 -16.28 -15.16
C GLU A 210 16.04 -15.60 -16.29
N LEU A 211 16.26 -14.29 -16.17
CA LEU A 211 17.06 -13.52 -17.13
C LEU A 211 18.59 -13.64 -16.91
N GLY A 212 19.05 -14.44 -15.95
CA GLY A 212 20.46 -14.64 -15.64
C GLY A 212 21.16 -13.42 -15.02
N LEU A 213 20.40 -12.50 -14.42
CA LEU A 213 20.90 -11.26 -13.82
C LEU A 213 21.13 -11.35 -12.31
N GLN A 214 20.57 -12.35 -11.67
CA GLN A 214 20.69 -12.59 -10.24
C GLN A 214 20.82 -14.09 -9.97
N LYS A 215 21.60 -14.46 -8.93
CA LYS A 215 21.77 -15.88 -8.54
C LYS A 215 20.81 -16.29 -7.43
N ASN A 216 20.70 -15.48 -6.39
CA ASN A 216 19.97 -15.84 -5.18
C ASN A 216 19.00 -14.73 -4.75
N LEU A 217 17.86 -15.12 -4.20
CA LEU A 217 16.94 -14.29 -3.43
C LEU A 217 17.21 -14.49 -1.95
N TYR A 218 17.33 -13.40 -1.18
CA TYR A 218 17.49 -13.44 0.27
C TYR A 218 16.22 -12.94 0.95
N LEU A 219 15.65 -13.74 1.85
CA LEU A 219 14.41 -13.44 2.59
C LEU A 219 14.62 -13.62 4.10
N GLY A 220 13.69 -13.14 4.90
CA GLY A 220 13.60 -13.41 6.33
C GLY A 220 12.72 -14.63 6.62
N ASN A 221 11.70 -14.44 7.49
CA ASN A 221 10.80 -15.51 7.89
C ASN A 221 9.91 -15.97 6.71
N LEU A 222 10.12 -17.22 6.27
CA LEU A 222 9.36 -17.83 5.16
C LEU A 222 7.96 -18.29 5.57
N ASP A 223 7.73 -18.50 6.85
CA ASP A 223 6.49 -19.10 7.37
C ASP A 223 5.46 -18.04 7.85
N SER A 224 5.82 -16.77 7.78
CA SER A 224 4.89 -15.68 8.06
C SER A 224 3.66 -15.77 7.16
N LEU A 225 2.47 -15.77 7.77
CA LEU A 225 1.19 -15.86 7.08
C LEU A 225 0.57 -14.47 6.89
N ARG A 226 0.15 -14.16 5.67
CA ARG A 226 -0.48 -12.88 5.33
C ARG A 226 -1.69 -13.09 4.43
N ASP A 227 -2.68 -12.26 4.63
CA ASP A 227 -3.82 -12.10 3.73
C ASP A 227 -3.41 -11.08 2.66
N TRP A 228 -3.17 -11.57 1.43
CA TRP A 228 -2.74 -10.74 0.30
C TRP A 228 -3.83 -10.60 -0.75
N GLY A 229 -4.25 -9.36 -1.00
CA GLY A 229 -5.15 -9.01 -2.09
C GLY A 229 -4.50 -8.12 -3.15
N HIS A 230 -5.26 -7.76 -4.18
CA HIS A 230 -4.79 -6.87 -5.23
C HIS A 230 -5.17 -5.41 -4.95
N ALA A 231 -4.21 -4.49 -5.05
CA ALA A 231 -4.41 -3.07 -4.74
C ALA A 231 -5.55 -2.40 -5.53
N ARG A 232 -5.85 -2.86 -6.76
CA ARG A 232 -7.01 -2.36 -7.54
C ARG A 232 -8.34 -2.61 -6.83
N ASP A 233 -8.50 -3.75 -6.18
CA ASP A 233 -9.74 -4.06 -5.43
C ASP A 233 -9.84 -3.18 -4.19
N TYR A 234 -8.72 -2.94 -3.53
CA TYR A 234 -8.68 -2.15 -2.29
C TYR A 234 -8.97 -0.67 -2.53
N VAL A 235 -8.46 -0.05 -3.60
CA VAL A 235 -8.78 1.35 -3.90
C VAL A 235 -10.26 1.54 -4.29
N GLU A 236 -10.91 0.54 -4.87
CA GLU A 236 -12.35 0.55 -5.06
C GLU A 236 -13.09 0.59 -3.70
N GLY A 237 -12.63 -0.20 -2.73
CA GLY A 237 -13.15 -0.17 -1.36
C GLY A 237 -12.97 1.19 -0.68
N MET A 238 -11.80 1.82 -0.83
CA MET A 238 -11.53 3.17 -0.33
C MET A 238 -12.55 4.18 -0.88
N TRP A 239 -12.79 4.15 -2.19
CA TRP A 239 -13.79 5.01 -2.83
C TRP A 239 -15.19 4.73 -2.32
N LEU A 240 -15.61 3.45 -2.23
CA LEU A 240 -16.93 3.05 -1.76
C LEU A 240 -17.22 3.52 -0.33
N MET A 241 -16.23 3.53 0.56
CA MET A 241 -16.39 4.03 1.94
C MET A 241 -16.82 5.49 1.96
N LEU A 242 -16.25 6.33 1.10
CA LEU A 242 -16.62 7.74 1.02
C LEU A 242 -17.93 7.99 0.25
N GLN A 243 -18.53 7.00 -0.42
CA GLN A 243 -19.83 7.15 -1.05
C GLN A 243 -20.98 6.83 -0.10
N GLN A 244 -20.70 6.28 1.09
CA GLN A 244 -21.74 5.95 2.07
C GLN A 244 -22.39 7.21 2.67
N PRO A 245 -23.68 7.14 3.07
CA PRO A 245 -24.35 8.27 3.72
C PRO A 245 -23.78 8.60 5.10
N THR A 246 -23.24 7.60 5.79
CA THR A 246 -22.62 7.72 7.12
C THR A 246 -21.20 7.17 7.09
N ALA A 247 -20.29 7.88 7.73
CA ALA A 247 -18.91 7.42 7.90
C ALA A 247 -18.82 6.27 8.88
N ASP A 248 -17.95 5.30 8.58
CA ASP A 248 -17.69 4.15 9.43
C ASP A 248 -16.29 3.56 9.10
N ASP A 249 -15.84 2.58 9.88
CA ASP A 249 -14.56 1.90 9.69
C ASP A 249 -14.81 0.53 9.07
N TYR A 250 -13.94 0.11 8.15
CA TYR A 250 -14.11 -1.13 7.40
C TYR A 250 -12.80 -1.90 7.25
N VAL A 251 -12.86 -3.20 7.49
CA VAL A 251 -11.79 -4.13 7.09
C VAL A 251 -11.91 -4.45 5.61
N LEU A 252 -10.80 -4.33 4.88
CA LEU A 252 -10.66 -4.89 3.54
C LEU A 252 -9.61 -6.00 3.56
N ALA A 253 -10.02 -7.19 3.18
CA ALA A 253 -9.21 -8.41 3.23
C ALA A 253 -9.76 -9.44 2.24
N THR A 254 -8.94 -10.42 1.87
CA THR A 254 -9.40 -11.56 1.06
C THR A 254 -10.04 -12.64 1.92
N GLY A 255 -9.68 -12.73 3.21
CA GLY A 255 -10.06 -13.80 4.12
C GLY A 255 -9.20 -15.06 3.99
N GLU A 256 -8.21 -15.06 3.09
CA GLU A 256 -7.30 -16.18 2.86
C GLU A 256 -5.89 -15.81 3.32
N MET A 257 -5.20 -16.75 3.96
CA MET A 257 -3.80 -16.58 4.37
C MET A 257 -2.88 -17.45 3.52
N HIS A 258 -1.78 -16.86 3.11
CA HIS A 258 -0.70 -17.55 2.39
C HIS A 258 0.64 -17.26 3.05
N SER A 259 1.58 -18.20 2.98
CA SER A 259 2.93 -18.01 3.51
C SER A 259 3.83 -17.31 2.49
N VAL A 260 4.89 -16.68 2.99
CA VAL A 260 5.96 -16.15 2.13
C VAL A 260 6.55 -17.27 1.27
N ARG A 261 6.69 -18.48 1.83
CA ARG A 261 7.13 -19.70 1.14
C ARG A 261 6.25 -20.00 -0.08
N GLU A 262 4.92 -20.06 0.09
CA GLU A 262 3.98 -20.31 -0.99
C GLU A 262 4.07 -19.23 -2.08
N PHE A 263 4.23 -17.97 -1.69
CA PHE A 263 4.42 -16.88 -2.64
C PHE A 263 5.69 -17.09 -3.49
N VAL A 264 6.81 -17.50 -2.86
CA VAL A 264 8.05 -17.84 -3.57
C VAL A 264 7.83 -18.97 -4.56
N GLU A 265 7.23 -20.07 -4.11
CA GLU A 265 6.97 -21.24 -4.96
C GLU A 265 6.15 -20.89 -6.20
N LEU A 266 5.08 -20.14 -6.02
CA LEU A 266 4.24 -19.68 -7.12
C LEU A 266 4.97 -18.71 -8.05
N ALA A 267 5.73 -17.75 -7.51
CA ALA A 267 6.47 -16.78 -8.32
C ALA A 267 7.55 -17.45 -9.19
N PHE A 268 8.29 -18.42 -8.64
CA PHE A 268 9.27 -19.16 -9.41
C PHE A 268 8.61 -20.14 -10.40
N ALA A 269 7.44 -20.69 -10.09
CA ALA A 269 6.68 -21.51 -11.03
C ALA A 269 6.25 -20.74 -12.29
N GLU A 270 5.91 -19.45 -12.15
CA GLU A 270 5.54 -18.58 -13.29
C GLU A 270 6.70 -18.34 -14.28
N VAL A 271 7.95 -18.56 -13.83
CA VAL A 271 9.16 -18.53 -14.70
C VAL A 271 9.68 -19.95 -15.01
N GLY A 272 8.85 -20.99 -14.82
CA GLY A 272 9.16 -22.37 -15.19
C GLY A 272 10.11 -23.10 -14.23
N ARG A 273 10.35 -22.56 -13.01
CA ARG A 273 11.24 -23.15 -12.00
C ARG A 273 10.44 -23.71 -10.83
N LYS A 274 10.74 -24.94 -10.43
CA LYS A 274 10.10 -25.58 -9.28
C LYS A 274 11.04 -25.54 -8.08
N ILE A 275 10.63 -24.92 -6.99
CA ILE A 275 11.40 -24.85 -5.74
C ILE A 275 11.11 -26.06 -4.86
N ALA A 276 12.18 -26.68 -4.33
CA ALA A 276 12.14 -27.61 -3.21
C ALA A 276 12.98 -27.05 -2.05
N TRP A 277 12.55 -27.28 -0.83
CA TRP A 277 13.20 -26.74 0.36
C TRP A 277 14.10 -27.78 1.03
N ARG A 278 15.27 -27.34 1.51
CA ARG A 278 16.24 -28.15 2.26
C ARG A 278 16.74 -27.37 3.46
N GLY A 279 16.91 -28.04 4.59
CA GLY A 279 17.32 -27.40 5.85
C GLY A 279 16.11 -26.86 6.63
N SER A 280 16.38 -26.02 7.62
CA SER A 280 15.36 -25.38 8.45
C SER A 280 15.89 -24.09 9.08
N GLY A 281 15.00 -23.16 9.42
CA GLY A 281 15.35 -21.89 10.06
C GLY A 281 16.28 -21.05 9.20
N VAL A 282 17.39 -20.56 9.78
CA VAL A 282 18.35 -19.70 9.06
C VAL A 282 19.20 -20.42 8.02
N ASP A 283 19.30 -21.75 8.13
CA ASP A 283 20.06 -22.60 7.19
C ASP A 283 19.16 -23.18 6.09
N GLU A 284 17.91 -22.77 6.03
CA GLU A 284 16.99 -23.22 5.02
C GLU A 284 17.28 -22.58 3.66
N VAL A 285 17.25 -23.42 2.61
CA VAL A 285 17.49 -23.01 1.23
C VAL A 285 16.40 -23.54 0.31
N GLY A 286 15.95 -22.73 -0.64
CA GLY A 286 15.09 -23.12 -1.76
C GLY A 286 15.95 -23.49 -2.96
N ILE A 287 15.78 -24.71 -3.47
CA ILE A 287 16.56 -25.31 -4.54
C ILE A 287 15.69 -25.50 -5.76
N ASP A 288 16.19 -25.12 -6.94
CA ASP A 288 15.56 -25.48 -8.21
C ASP A 288 15.65 -26.99 -8.44
N VAL A 289 14.51 -27.66 -8.52
CA VAL A 289 14.44 -29.13 -8.68
C VAL A 289 15.10 -29.61 -9.97
N ALA A 290 15.10 -28.80 -11.03
CA ALA A 290 15.64 -29.17 -12.33
C ALA A 290 17.17 -29.05 -12.39
N THR A 291 17.76 -28.04 -11.75
CA THR A 291 19.20 -27.74 -11.87
C THR A 291 20.00 -28.11 -10.61
N GLY A 292 19.33 -28.22 -9.45
CA GLY A 292 19.96 -28.35 -8.15
C GLY A 292 20.58 -27.08 -7.59
N GLU A 293 20.41 -25.95 -8.26
CA GLU A 293 20.92 -24.64 -7.83
C GLU A 293 20.14 -24.08 -6.64
N GLU A 294 20.85 -23.48 -5.69
CA GLU A 294 20.23 -22.76 -4.58
C GLU A 294 19.77 -21.39 -5.06
N LEU A 295 18.46 -21.16 -5.11
CA LEU A 295 17.87 -19.92 -5.59
C LEU A 295 17.36 -19.00 -4.46
N VAL A 296 16.97 -19.58 -3.33
CA VAL A 296 16.44 -18.82 -2.19
C VAL A 296 17.23 -19.12 -0.94
N LYS A 297 17.57 -18.10 -0.16
CA LYS A 297 18.31 -18.20 1.09
C LYS A 297 17.66 -17.38 2.18
N VAL A 298 17.72 -17.86 3.41
CA VAL A 298 17.30 -17.11 4.59
C VAL A 298 18.45 -16.23 5.07
N ASP A 299 18.15 -14.95 5.36
CA ASP A 299 19.12 -14.02 5.94
C ASP A 299 18.55 -13.43 7.23
N PRO A 300 19.19 -13.65 8.40
CA PRO A 300 18.74 -13.15 9.70
C PRO A 300 18.54 -11.63 9.77
N ARG A 301 19.21 -10.85 8.92
CA ARG A 301 19.08 -9.40 8.86
C ARG A 301 17.69 -8.91 8.44
N TYR A 302 16.88 -9.79 7.82
CA TYR A 302 15.52 -9.50 7.40
C TYR A 302 14.45 -9.92 8.41
N PHE A 303 14.85 -10.44 9.59
CA PHE A 303 13.91 -10.68 10.69
C PHE A 303 13.60 -9.37 11.41
N ARG A 304 12.35 -9.16 11.75
CA ARG A 304 11.93 -7.97 12.49
C ARG A 304 12.23 -8.14 13.99
N PRO A 305 12.51 -7.06 14.73
CA PRO A 305 12.66 -7.12 16.18
C PRO A 305 11.43 -7.70 16.90
N THR A 306 10.25 -7.45 16.35
CA THR A 306 8.99 -8.05 16.78
C THR A 306 8.20 -8.48 15.55
N GLU A 307 7.96 -9.79 15.43
CA GLU A 307 7.21 -10.35 14.31
C GLU A 307 5.70 -10.32 14.56
N VAL A 308 4.97 -10.31 13.46
CA VAL A 308 3.54 -10.58 13.38
C VAL A 308 3.40 -11.90 12.64
N ASP A 309 2.97 -12.95 13.34
CA ASP A 309 2.99 -14.31 12.82
C ASP A 309 1.92 -14.52 11.75
N GLN A 310 0.70 -14.00 12.00
CA GLN A 310 -0.44 -14.21 11.11
C GLN A 310 -1.38 -13.00 11.08
N LEU A 311 -1.90 -12.70 9.91
CA LEU A 311 -2.95 -11.70 9.70
C LEU A 311 -3.98 -12.28 8.73
N GLN A 312 -5.24 -12.41 9.17
CA GLN A 312 -6.37 -12.85 8.37
C GLN A 312 -7.58 -11.96 8.64
N GLY A 313 -8.06 -11.25 7.64
CA GLY A 313 -9.15 -10.30 7.83
C GLY A 313 -10.54 -10.89 7.60
N ASP A 314 -11.51 -10.36 8.34
CA ASP A 314 -12.93 -10.57 8.09
C ASP A 314 -13.55 -9.33 7.44
N ALA A 315 -13.70 -9.35 6.13
CA ALA A 315 -14.30 -8.27 5.35
C ALA A 315 -15.84 -8.34 5.24
N SER A 316 -16.50 -9.14 6.08
CA SER A 316 -17.97 -9.34 6.03
C SER A 316 -18.75 -8.03 6.14
N LYS A 317 -18.26 -7.05 6.92
CA LYS A 317 -18.90 -5.73 7.03
C LYS A 317 -18.80 -4.96 5.71
N ALA A 318 -17.63 -4.92 5.10
CA ALA A 318 -17.43 -4.27 3.79
C ALA A 318 -18.29 -4.94 2.71
N TYR A 319 -18.38 -6.26 2.70
CA TYR A 319 -19.29 -6.96 1.78
C TYR A 319 -20.74 -6.53 1.96
N ARG A 320 -21.26 -6.58 3.19
CA ARG A 320 -22.68 -6.27 3.47
C ARG A 320 -23.03 -4.80 3.27
N LYS A 321 -22.15 -3.88 3.64
CA LYS A 321 -22.42 -2.43 3.64
C LYS A 321 -22.02 -1.74 2.35
N LEU A 322 -20.90 -2.14 1.76
CA LEU A 322 -20.33 -1.52 0.57
C LEU A 322 -20.57 -2.34 -0.71
N GLY A 323 -20.97 -3.60 -0.59
CA GLY A 323 -20.98 -4.57 -1.71
C GLY A 323 -19.56 -4.93 -2.18
N TRP A 324 -18.54 -4.59 -1.40
CA TRP A 324 -17.15 -4.82 -1.76
C TRP A 324 -16.73 -6.27 -1.54
N LYS A 325 -16.00 -6.81 -2.49
CA LYS A 325 -15.30 -8.11 -2.40
C LYS A 325 -14.04 -8.11 -3.26
N PRO A 326 -13.00 -8.88 -2.88
CA PRO A 326 -11.85 -9.07 -3.74
C PRO A 326 -12.26 -9.76 -5.05
N LYS A 327 -11.66 -9.34 -6.16
CA LYS A 327 -11.94 -9.86 -7.51
C LYS A 327 -10.77 -10.68 -8.05
N VAL A 328 -9.54 -10.34 -7.63
CA VAL A 328 -8.31 -10.98 -8.07
C VAL A 328 -7.89 -12.01 -7.04
N THR A 329 -7.70 -13.25 -7.47
CA THR A 329 -7.21 -14.35 -6.62
C THR A 329 -5.72 -14.21 -6.32
N PHE A 330 -5.25 -14.88 -5.27
CA PHE A 330 -3.83 -14.88 -4.91
C PHE A 330 -2.92 -15.36 -6.06
N ARG A 331 -3.32 -16.41 -6.79
CA ARG A 331 -2.55 -16.92 -7.94
C ARG A 331 -2.51 -15.93 -9.09
N GLU A 332 -3.61 -15.29 -9.42
CA GLU A 332 -3.67 -14.24 -10.45
C GLU A 332 -2.81 -13.04 -10.09
N LEU A 333 -2.81 -12.63 -8.80
CA LEU A 333 -1.96 -11.57 -8.28
C LEU A 333 -0.46 -11.88 -8.50
N VAL A 334 -0.01 -13.08 -8.06
CA VAL A 334 1.39 -13.49 -8.22
C VAL A 334 1.78 -13.51 -9.70
N LYS A 335 0.94 -14.11 -10.54
CA LYS A 335 1.16 -14.19 -11.99
C LYS A 335 1.30 -12.81 -12.62
N GLU A 336 0.36 -11.89 -12.35
CA GLU A 336 0.41 -10.52 -12.89
C GLU A 336 1.68 -9.79 -12.46
N MET A 337 2.08 -9.92 -11.19
CA MET A 337 3.29 -9.28 -10.68
C MET A 337 4.55 -9.83 -11.33
N VAL A 338 4.67 -11.17 -11.49
CA VAL A 338 5.84 -11.79 -12.14
C VAL A 338 5.93 -11.39 -13.61
N GLN A 339 4.83 -11.42 -14.35
CA GLN A 339 4.80 -11.02 -15.75
C GLN A 339 5.23 -9.56 -15.93
N SER A 340 4.70 -8.66 -15.12
CA SER A 340 5.10 -7.25 -15.13
C SER A 340 6.58 -7.05 -14.80
N ASP A 341 7.13 -7.83 -13.86
CA ASP A 341 8.54 -7.73 -13.49
C ASP A 341 9.48 -8.35 -14.53
N LEU A 342 9.07 -9.39 -15.24
CA LEU A 342 9.84 -9.91 -16.39
C LEU A 342 10.04 -8.82 -17.46
N GLU A 343 8.99 -8.10 -17.80
CA GLU A 343 9.06 -6.99 -18.75
C GLU A 343 9.95 -5.86 -18.25
N ALA A 344 9.74 -5.43 -16.99
CA ALA A 344 10.48 -4.31 -16.38
C ALA A 344 11.98 -4.61 -16.27
N VAL A 345 12.36 -5.80 -15.76
CA VAL A 345 13.75 -6.21 -15.59
C VAL A 345 14.44 -6.40 -16.96
N ALA A 346 13.73 -6.93 -17.96
CA ALA A 346 14.26 -7.06 -19.32
C ALA A 346 14.54 -5.68 -19.95
N GLU A 347 13.67 -4.70 -19.74
CA GLU A 347 13.90 -3.33 -20.21
C GLU A 347 15.05 -2.63 -19.48
N GLU A 348 15.15 -2.79 -18.16
CA GLU A 348 16.26 -2.27 -17.37
C GLU A 348 17.62 -2.80 -17.86
N ARG A 349 17.68 -4.08 -18.21
CA ARG A 349 18.87 -4.70 -18.82
C ARG A 349 19.24 -4.00 -20.13
N LYS A 350 18.27 -3.86 -21.05
CA LYS A 350 18.50 -3.20 -22.36
C LYS A 350 19.01 -1.76 -22.20
N ARG A 351 18.50 -1.02 -21.20
CA ARG A 351 18.97 0.36 -20.91
C ARG A 351 20.40 0.38 -20.39
N LYS A 352 20.78 -0.54 -19.48
CA LYS A 352 22.14 -0.66 -18.96
C LYS A 352 23.12 -1.02 -20.08
N ASP A 353 22.77 -1.96 -20.94
CA ASP A 353 23.61 -2.37 -22.07
C ASP A 353 23.84 -1.19 -23.05
N ARG A 354 22.82 -0.34 -23.29
CA ARG A 354 22.94 0.87 -24.13
C ARG A 354 23.74 1.99 -23.49
N SER A 355 23.80 2.09 -22.16
CA SER A 355 24.56 3.13 -21.44
C SER A 355 26.01 2.75 -21.22
N ALA A 356 26.41 1.53 -21.53
CA ALA A 356 27.79 1.03 -21.43
C ALA A 356 28.60 1.25 -22.73
N PHE A 357 27.98 1.83 -23.75
CA PHE A 357 28.57 2.30 -25.00
C PHE A 357 28.46 3.83 -25.09
#